data_97c481d8cda7f2b31ac0ee2a0055452b
#
_entry.id   97c481d8cda7f2b31ac0ee2a0055452b
#
_cell.length_a   1.000
_cell.length_b   1.000
_cell.length_c   1.000
_cell.angle_alpha   90.00
_cell.angle_beta   90.00
_cell.angle_gamma   90.00
#
_symmetry.space_group_name_H-M   'P 1'
#
loop_
_entity.id
_entity.type
_entity.pdbx_description
1 polymer ?
#
loop_
_entity_poly.entity_id
_entity_poly.type
_entity_poly.pdbx_seq_one_letter_code
_entity_poly.pdbx_strand_id
1 'polypeptide(L)'
;MKIFDSIPIKGWSFGIYKEKNITPFEKLFEIFKELITYTSGDFDEAIDWLRQLDKEYLLTDENYTIDDFIEDLLNKGFVTAEISPNGEKSFNKISAKMEKALRKFALKKIFGQIKKSRSGNHKSKYSGNDDDDNNDYKNYQYGDQVDKIIVSESLKNMYTRTGSDELDLISDDIVVKNSSHNSQMSTVLMIDISHSMILYGEDRITPAKKVAMALAELIITRYPKDTLDILVFGNDAKIIPLKQLPYLKVGPYHTNTVAGLQLAMDILKKKKNNNKQILMITDGKPSCLRLSDGSYYKNSAGLDPKITNQCYNMAKQAKKLKIPITTFMIARDVYLQHFVREFAKANGGKAFYTGLDNLGEMIFEDYESNRKRKI
;
A
#
# COMPACT_ATOMS: atom_id res chain seq x y z
N MET A 1 25.02 -34.69 -23.85
CA MET A 1 24.91 -33.28 -23.37
C MET A 1 25.50 -33.27 -21.97
N LYS A 2 26.73 -32.71 -21.82
CA LYS A 2 27.52 -32.80 -20.58
C LYS A 2 26.96 -31.78 -19.57
N ILE A 3 26.60 -32.30 -18.41
CA ILE A 3 26.23 -31.51 -17.22
C ILE A 3 27.54 -30.87 -16.73
N PHE A 4 27.65 -29.55 -16.81
CA PHE A 4 28.72 -28.83 -16.16
C PHE A 4 28.31 -28.60 -14.69
N ASP A 5 28.95 -29.33 -13.80
CA ASP A 5 28.90 -29.10 -12.37
C ASP A 5 29.47 -27.67 -12.08
N SER A 6 28.82 -26.99 -11.17
CA SER A 6 29.16 -25.65 -10.74
C SER A 6 30.60 -25.58 -10.21
N ILE A 7 31.46 -24.82 -10.87
CA ILE A 7 32.80 -24.47 -10.35
C ILE A 7 32.61 -23.27 -9.42
N PRO A 8 32.84 -23.39 -8.09
CA PRO A 8 32.74 -22.25 -7.20
C PRO A 8 34.01 -21.40 -7.31
N ILE A 9 33.92 -20.28 -8.00
CA ILE A 9 34.88 -19.21 -7.87
C ILE A 9 34.44 -18.34 -6.69
N LYS A 10 35.33 -18.09 -5.71
CA LYS A 10 35.02 -17.35 -4.48
C LYS A 10 34.26 -16.05 -4.79
N GLY A 11 32.99 -15.99 -4.39
CA GLY A 11 32.15 -14.80 -4.53
C GLY A 11 31.16 -14.78 -5.70
N TRP A 12 31.17 -15.78 -6.61
CA TRP A 12 30.25 -15.85 -7.76
C TRP A 12 29.69 -17.27 -7.90
N SER A 13 28.36 -17.40 -7.98
CA SER A 13 27.69 -18.63 -8.36
C SER A 13 27.07 -18.45 -9.75
N PHE A 14 27.46 -19.31 -10.69
CA PHE A 14 26.83 -19.37 -12.00
C PHE A 14 25.74 -20.44 -11.96
N GLY A 15 24.49 -20.02 -12.11
CA GLY A 15 23.35 -20.90 -12.30
C GLY A 15 22.87 -20.86 -13.74
N ILE A 16 22.36 -22.00 -14.25
CA ILE A 16 21.67 -22.00 -15.55
C ILE A 16 20.40 -21.16 -15.37
N TYR A 17 20.30 -20.04 -16.08
CA TYR A 17 19.07 -19.28 -16.20
C TYR A 17 18.05 -20.15 -16.96
N LYS A 18 17.08 -20.73 -16.25
CA LYS A 18 15.89 -21.34 -16.87
C LYS A 18 14.97 -20.18 -17.22
N GLU A 19 14.82 -19.89 -18.50
CA GLU A 19 13.70 -19.08 -18.97
C GLU A 19 12.42 -19.73 -18.41
N LYS A 20 11.66 -18.96 -17.65
CA LYS A 20 10.31 -19.37 -17.30
C LYS A 20 9.54 -19.44 -18.62
N ASN A 21 9.14 -20.63 -19.02
CA ASN A 21 8.15 -20.78 -20.08
C ASN A 21 6.85 -20.11 -19.60
N ILE A 22 6.65 -18.87 -20.00
CA ILE A 22 5.44 -18.11 -19.72
C ILE A 22 4.39 -18.63 -20.71
N THR A 23 3.29 -19.14 -20.22
CA THR A 23 2.19 -19.61 -21.08
C THR A 23 1.54 -18.42 -21.80
N PRO A 24 0.92 -18.62 -22.98
CA PRO A 24 0.17 -17.56 -23.67
C PRO A 24 -0.87 -16.90 -22.76
N PHE A 25 -1.57 -17.68 -21.96
CA PHE A 25 -2.49 -17.18 -20.95
C PHE A 25 -1.80 -16.23 -19.96
N GLU A 26 -0.69 -16.61 -19.36
CA GLU A 26 0.02 -15.78 -18.38
C GLU A 26 0.48 -14.45 -18.97
N LYS A 27 0.95 -14.47 -20.24
CA LYS A 27 1.37 -13.26 -20.96
C LYS A 27 0.21 -12.28 -21.14
N LEU A 28 -0.92 -12.76 -21.69
CA LEU A 28 -2.12 -11.93 -21.86
C LEU A 28 -2.72 -11.51 -20.52
N PHE A 29 -2.67 -12.37 -19.50
CA PHE A 29 -3.20 -12.07 -18.17
C PHE A 29 -2.43 -10.96 -17.45
N GLU A 30 -1.11 -10.84 -17.65
CA GLU A 30 -0.34 -9.70 -17.11
C GLU A 30 -0.82 -8.39 -17.75
N ILE A 31 -1.03 -8.36 -19.08
CA ILE A 31 -1.54 -7.18 -19.80
C ILE A 31 -2.99 -6.88 -19.36
N PHE A 32 -3.84 -7.89 -19.32
CA PHE A 32 -5.25 -7.73 -18.94
C PHE A 32 -5.42 -7.15 -17.53
N LYS A 33 -4.57 -7.53 -16.56
CA LYS A 33 -4.60 -6.93 -15.21
C LYS A 33 -4.33 -5.43 -15.22
N GLU A 34 -3.47 -4.96 -16.12
CA GLU A 34 -3.27 -3.52 -16.31
C GLU A 34 -4.53 -2.87 -16.88
N LEU A 35 -5.04 -3.40 -17.99
CA LEU A 35 -6.19 -2.85 -18.71
C LEU A 35 -7.42 -2.78 -17.81
N ILE A 36 -7.76 -3.85 -17.09
CA ILE A 36 -8.91 -3.89 -16.18
C ILE A 36 -8.80 -2.86 -15.04
N THR A 37 -7.56 -2.51 -14.65
CA THR A 37 -7.33 -1.46 -13.65
C THR A 37 -7.56 -0.07 -14.25
N TYR A 38 -7.15 0.16 -15.48
CA TYR A 38 -7.38 1.41 -16.22
C TYR A 38 -8.86 1.63 -16.51
N THR A 39 -9.55 0.61 -17.00
CA THR A 39 -11.00 0.69 -17.32
C THR A 39 -11.89 0.68 -16.06
N SER A 40 -11.27 0.72 -14.86
CA SER A 40 -12.01 0.69 -13.58
C SER A 40 -12.94 -0.51 -13.43
N GLY A 41 -12.47 -1.68 -13.85
CA GLY A 41 -13.18 -2.94 -13.72
C GLY A 41 -14.19 -3.21 -14.84
N ASP A 42 -14.24 -2.38 -15.86
CA ASP A 42 -15.05 -2.61 -17.05
C ASP A 42 -14.39 -3.68 -17.93
N PHE A 43 -15.03 -4.85 -17.97
CA PHE A 43 -14.47 -6.03 -18.65
C PHE A 43 -14.50 -5.85 -20.16
N ASP A 44 -15.62 -5.38 -20.70
CA ASP A 44 -15.81 -5.29 -22.14
C ASP A 44 -14.85 -4.24 -22.74
N GLU A 45 -14.74 -3.07 -22.10
CA GLU A 45 -13.76 -2.05 -22.45
C GLU A 45 -12.31 -2.59 -22.37
N ALA A 46 -11.98 -3.34 -21.34
CA ALA A 46 -10.65 -3.92 -21.19
C ALA A 46 -10.31 -4.95 -22.27
N ILE A 47 -11.29 -5.76 -22.69
CA ILE A 47 -11.13 -6.72 -23.79
C ILE A 47 -11.01 -5.99 -25.14
N ASP A 48 -11.80 -4.94 -25.36
CA ASP A 48 -11.69 -4.15 -26.59
C ASP A 48 -10.30 -3.52 -26.73
N TRP A 49 -9.76 -2.99 -25.65
CA TRP A 49 -8.38 -2.46 -25.64
C TRP A 49 -7.36 -3.59 -25.86
N LEU A 50 -7.58 -4.76 -25.28
CA LEU A 50 -6.70 -5.92 -25.50
C LEU A 50 -6.70 -6.37 -26.97
N ARG A 51 -7.88 -6.39 -27.62
CA ARG A 51 -8.01 -6.68 -29.05
C ARG A 51 -7.32 -5.64 -29.94
N GLN A 52 -7.36 -4.37 -29.55
CA GLN A 52 -6.62 -3.33 -30.26
C GLN A 52 -5.12 -3.51 -30.15
N LEU A 53 -4.62 -3.81 -28.93
CA LEU A 53 -3.20 -4.09 -28.70
C LEU A 53 -2.76 -5.36 -29.46
N ASP A 54 -3.61 -6.38 -29.53
CA ASP A 54 -3.29 -7.61 -30.26
C ASP A 54 -3.12 -7.33 -31.76
N LYS A 55 -3.96 -6.50 -32.36
CA LYS A 55 -3.82 -6.09 -33.78
C LYS A 55 -2.53 -5.33 -34.06
N GLU A 56 -2.03 -4.56 -33.09
CA GLU A 56 -0.83 -3.75 -33.24
C GLU A 56 0.46 -4.52 -32.94
N TYR A 57 0.44 -5.36 -31.90
CA TYR A 57 1.63 -6.00 -31.35
C TYR A 57 1.67 -7.53 -31.57
N LEU A 58 0.68 -8.14 -32.20
CA LEU A 58 0.58 -9.57 -32.47
C LEU A 58 0.81 -10.38 -31.17
N LEU A 59 -0.01 -10.12 -30.15
CA LEU A 59 0.12 -10.74 -28.83
C LEU A 59 -0.33 -12.20 -28.83
N THR A 60 -1.25 -12.55 -29.74
CA THR A 60 -1.83 -13.90 -29.94
C THR A 60 -1.32 -14.52 -31.22
N ASP A 61 -1.57 -15.82 -31.40
CA ASP A 61 -1.26 -16.61 -32.58
C ASP A 61 -2.46 -17.49 -32.97
N GLU A 62 -2.30 -18.31 -34.04
CA GLU A 62 -3.35 -19.22 -34.51
C GLU A 62 -3.74 -20.32 -33.49
N ASN A 63 -2.86 -20.63 -32.53
CA ASN A 63 -3.08 -21.67 -31.52
C ASN A 63 -3.74 -21.12 -30.23
N TYR A 64 -3.66 -19.81 -29.97
CA TYR A 64 -4.23 -19.20 -28.79
C TYR A 64 -4.68 -17.77 -29.09
N THR A 65 -5.98 -17.58 -29.16
CA THR A 65 -6.65 -16.33 -29.52
C THR A 65 -7.14 -15.55 -28.30
N ILE A 66 -7.62 -14.32 -28.50
CA ILE A 66 -8.27 -13.55 -27.44
C ILE A 66 -9.54 -14.25 -26.92
N ASP A 67 -10.27 -14.95 -27.79
CA ASP A 67 -11.48 -15.65 -27.38
C ASP A 67 -11.14 -16.87 -26.52
N ASP A 68 -10.06 -17.61 -26.81
CA ASP A 68 -9.53 -18.66 -25.94
C ASP A 68 -9.09 -18.10 -24.57
N PHE A 69 -8.50 -16.90 -24.56
CA PHE A 69 -8.14 -16.22 -23.33
C PHE A 69 -9.38 -15.86 -22.47
N ILE A 70 -10.47 -15.39 -23.10
CA ILE A 70 -11.74 -15.09 -22.41
C ILE A 70 -12.33 -16.38 -21.82
N GLU A 71 -12.32 -17.47 -22.58
CA GLU A 71 -12.77 -18.77 -22.08
C GLU A 71 -11.94 -19.27 -20.89
N ASP A 72 -10.64 -19.11 -20.98
CA ASP A 72 -9.71 -19.42 -19.90
C ASP A 72 -9.97 -18.56 -18.64
N LEU A 73 -10.28 -17.28 -18.79
CA LEU A 73 -10.65 -16.42 -17.65
C LEU A 73 -11.90 -16.91 -16.94
N LEU A 74 -12.90 -17.36 -17.69
CA LEU A 74 -14.14 -17.96 -17.17
C LEU A 74 -13.85 -19.30 -16.48
N ASN A 75 -13.17 -20.22 -17.18
CA ASN A 75 -12.87 -21.58 -16.69
C ASN A 75 -12.00 -21.53 -15.43
N LYS A 76 -11.06 -20.61 -15.38
CA LYS A 76 -10.23 -20.36 -14.20
C LYS A 76 -10.94 -19.56 -13.11
N GLY A 77 -12.16 -19.10 -13.34
CA GLY A 77 -13.00 -18.37 -12.36
C GLY A 77 -12.47 -16.98 -12.00
N PHE A 78 -11.80 -16.27 -12.91
CA PHE A 78 -11.39 -14.88 -12.72
C PHE A 78 -12.52 -13.90 -13.01
N VAL A 79 -13.45 -14.29 -13.90
CA VAL A 79 -14.61 -13.49 -14.32
C VAL A 79 -15.85 -14.35 -14.19
N THR A 80 -16.98 -13.73 -13.91
CA THR A 80 -18.30 -14.39 -13.92
C THR A 80 -19.12 -13.83 -15.06
N ALA A 81 -19.77 -14.70 -15.84
CA ALA A 81 -20.72 -14.31 -16.86
C ALA A 81 -22.14 -14.38 -16.28
N GLU A 82 -22.90 -13.33 -16.45
CA GLU A 82 -24.36 -13.36 -16.27
C GLU A 82 -25.01 -13.51 -17.65
N ILE A 83 -25.94 -14.45 -17.76
CA ILE A 83 -26.73 -14.61 -19.00
C ILE A 83 -27.95 -13.70 -18.87
N SER A 84 -28.02 -12.68 -19.72
CA SER A 84 -29.19 -11.82 -19.82
C SER A 84 -30.42 -12.63 -20.27
N PRO A 85 -31.66 -12.20 -19.93
CA PRO A 85 -32.89 -12.86 -20.38
C PRO A 85 -32.96 -13.06 -21.91
N ASN A 86 -32.20 -12.26 -22.65
CA ASN A 86 -32.11 -12.31 -24.13
C ASN A 86 -31.06 -13.28 -24.64
N GLY A 87 -30.41 -14.07 -23.78
CA GLY A 87 -29.38 -15.06 -24.16
C GLY A 87 -27.99 -14.47 -24.44
N GLU A 88 -27.80 -13.15 -24.29
CA GLU A 88 -26.49 -12.52 -24.40
C GLU A 88 -25.69 -12.71 -23.11
N LYS A 89 -24.42 -13.13 -23.26
CA LYS A 89 -23.49 -13.20 -22.13
C LYS A 89 -22.98 -11.78 -21.82
N SER A 90 -23.36 -11.26 -20.67
CA SER A 90 -22.78 -10.02 -20.13
C SER A 90 -21.73 -10.36 -19.07
N PHE A 91 -20.52 -9.84 -19.22
CA PHE A 91 -19.41 -10.06 -18.28
C PHE A 91 -19.42 -8.94 -17.23
N ASN A 92 -20.26 -9.06 -16.22
CA ASN A 92 -20.57 -7.91 -15.36
C ASN A 92 -19.69 -7.73 -14.12
N LYS A 93 -18.90 -8.74 -13.72
CA LYS A 93 -18.09 -8.60 -12.47
C LYS A 93 -16.82 -9.43 -12.52
N ILE A 94 -15.72 -8.79 -12.14
CA ILE A 94 -14.50 -9.51 -11.75
C ILE A 94 -14.76 -10.28 -10.44
N SER A 95 -14.25 -11.50 -10.36
CA SER A 95 -14.42 -12.36 -9.20
C SER A 95 -13.50 -11.96 -8.04
N ALA A 96 -13.77 -12.44 -6.82
CA ALA A 96 -12.86 -12.29 -5.68
C ALA A 96 -11.45 -12.85 -5.96
N LYS A 97 -11.34 -13.86 -6.83
CA LYS A 97 -10.06 -14.41 -7.30
C LYS A 97 -9.31 -13.40 -8.15
N MET A 98 -9.99 -12.69 -9.05
CA MET A 98 -9.42 -11.62 -9.86
C MET A 98 -9.00 -10.43 -8.99
N GLU A 99 -9.85 -9.99 -8.06
CA GLU A 99 -9.52 -8.92 -7.12
C GLU A 99 -8.22 -9.23 -6.34
N LYS A 100 -8.06 -10.47 -5.87
CA LYS A 100 -6.82 -10.93 -5.20
C LYS A 100 -5.64 -10.94 -6.18
N ALA A 101 -5.85 -11.35 -7.43
CA ALA A 101 -4.81 -11.32 -8.45
C ALA A 101 -4.34 -9.89 -8.75
N LEU A 102 -5.27 -8.92 -8.85
CA LEU A 102 -4.98 -7.50 -9.04
C LEU A 102 -4.15 -6.92 -7.87
N ARG A 103 -4.52 -7.23 -6.62
CA ARG A 103 -3.76 -6.77 -5.45
C ARG A 103 -2.33 -7.34 -5.42
N LYS A 104 -2.19 -8.65 -5.69
CA LYS A 104 -0.86 -9.29 -5.79
C LYS A 104 -0.03 -8.73 -6.94
N PHE A 105 -0.67 -8.45 -8.06
CA PHE A 105 -0.01 -7.85 -9.21
C PHE A 105 0.47 -6.43 -8.88
N ALA A 106 -0.37 -5.59 -8.27
CA ALA A 106 -0.02 -4.27 -7.81
C ALA A 106 1.13 -4.30 -6.80
N LEU A 107 1.07 -5.23 -5.83
CA LEU A 107 2.14 -5.44 -4.84
C LEU A 107 3.47 -5.78 -5.52
N LYS A 108 3.48 -6.75 -6.47
CA LYS A 108 4.67 -7.16 -7.21
C LYS A 108 5.24 -6.02 -8.05
N LYS A 109 4.38 -5.25 -8.71
CA LYS A 109 4.79 -4.16 -9.60
C LYS A 109 5.42 -3.01 -8.82
N ILE A 110 4.80 -2.61 -7.71
CA ILE A 110 5.27 -1.50 -6.88
C ILE A 110 6.49 -1.92 -6.05
N PHE A 111 6.45 -3.05 -5.35
CA PHE A 111 7.51 -3.48 -4.42
C PHE A 111 8.57 -4.38 -5.05
N GLY A 112 8.27 -5.04 -6.17
CA GLY A 112 9.27 -5.78 -6.94
C GLY A 112 10.36 -4.89 -7.52
N GLN A 113 10.08 -3.63 -7.76
CA GLN A 113 11.05 -2.61 -8.19
C GLN A 113 11.90 -2.12 -7.00
N ILE A 114 11.32 -1.97 -5.80
CA ILE A 114 12.03 -1.53 -4.60
C ILE A 114 13.19 -2.47 -4.23
N LYS A 115 13.00 -3.80 -4.36
CA LYS A 115 14.09 -4.77 -4.14
C LYS A 115 15.28 -4.61 -5.11
N LYS A 116 15.04 -4.09 -6.30
CA LYS A 116 16.09 -3.85 -7.31
C LYS A 116 16.84 -2.52 -7.09
N SER A 117 16.19 -1.50 -6.56
CA SER A 117 16.82 -0.21 -6.27
C SER A 117 17.65 -0.21 -4.98
N ARG A 118 17.38 -1.11 -4.03
CA ARG A 118 18.15 -1.27 -2.79
C ARG A 118 19.52 -1.96 -2.94
N SER A 119 19.97 -2.28 -4.11
CA SER A 119 21.34 -2.74 -4.39
C SER A 119 22.36 -1.60 -4.38
N GLY A 120 22.13 -0.54 -3.67
CA GLY A 120 23.06 0.54 -3.37
C GLY A 120 23.83 0.24 -2.08
N ASN A 121 25.15 0.34 -2.18
CA ASN A 121 26.19 -0.04 -1.21
C ASN A 121 26.22 0.85 0.05
N HIS A 122 25.08 1.08 0.72
CA HIS A 122 25.04 1.72 2.03
C HIS A 122 24.83 0.67 3.11
N LYS A 123 25.91 0.33 3.80
CA LYS A 123 25.84 -0.39 5.09
C LYS A 123 25.02 0.45 6.08
N SER A 124 23.71 0.26 6.12
CA SER A 124 22.93 0.70 7.27
C SER A 124 23.28 -0.22 8.44
N LYS A 125 23.54 0.36 9.62
CA LYS A 125 23.83 -0.35 10.87
C LYS A 125 22.68 -1.23 11.39
N TYR A 126 21.63 -1.42 10.61
CA TYR A 126 20.49 -2.26 10.93
C TYR A 126 20.26 -3.22 9.77
N SER A 127 20.70 -4.48 9.97
CA SER A 127 20.37 -5.58 9.07
C SER A 127 18.83 -5.77 9.10
N GLY A 128 18.20 -5.70 7.93
CA GLY A 128 16.81 -6.10 7.79
C GLY A 128 16.74 -7.60 7.93
N ASN A 129 16.09 -8.08 8.99
CA ASN A 129 15.82 -9.49 9.18
C ASN A 129 14.46 -9.84 8.58
N ASP A 130 14.45 -10.92 7.81
CA ASP A 130 13.27 -11.69 7.48
C ASP A 130 12.56 -12.14 8.79
N ASP A 131 11.21 -12.25 8.71
CA ASP A 131 10.35 -12.75 9.77
C ASP A 131 10.54 -14.28 9.98
N ASP A 132 11.75 -14.71 10.29
CA ASP A 132 12.01 -16.00 10.91
C ASP A 132 12.70 -15.73 12.25
N ASP A 133 12.02 -16.12 13.33
CA ASP A 133 12.51 -16.22 14.72
C ASP A 133 13.71 -15.30 15.03
N ASN A 134 13.47 -14.00 15.00
CA ASN A 134 14.45 -13.07 15.52
C ASN A 134 14.55 -13.31 17.02
N ASN A 135 15.54 -14.10 17.40
CA ASN A 135 16.10 -14.14 18.73
C ASN A 135 16.75 -12.80 19.05
N ASP A 136 15.98 -11.70 19.02
CA ASP A 136 16.41 -10.42 19.58
C ASP A 136 16.39 -10.56 21.09
N TYR A 137 17.55 -10.82 21.64
CA TYR A 137 17.80 -10.89 23.06
C TYR A 137 18.32 -9.53 23.55
N LYS A 138 17.90 -9.12 24.74
CA LYS A 138 18.49 -7.99 25.45
C LYS A 138 18.95 -8.43 26.82
N ASN A 139 19.93 -7.75 27.38
CA ASN A 139 20.31 -7.95 28.77
C ASN A 139 19.14 -7.57 29.68
N TYR A 140 18.96 -8.33 30.74
CA TYR A 140 17.94 -8.11 31.76
C TYR A 140 18.03 -6.72 32.36
N GLN A 141 16.90 -6.04 32.46
CA GLN A 141 16.77 -4.80 33.21
C GLN A 141 15.72 -4.96 34.30
N TYR A 142 15.94 -4.30 35.43
CA TYR A 142 14.97 -4.32 36.52
C TYR A 142 13.57 -3.92 36.07
N GLY A 143 12.58 -4.83 36.27
CA GLY A 143 11.21 -4.66 35.77
C GLY A 143 10.87 -5.53 34.55
N ASP A 144 11.84 -6.23 33.97
CA ASP A 144 11.55 -7.23 32.94
C ASP A 144 10.87 -8.47 33.54
N GLN A 145 9.95 -9.06 32.77
CA GLN A 145 9.19 -10.24 33.20
C GLN A 145 10.06 -11.48 33.22
N VAL A 146 10.03 -12.22 34.34
CA VAL A 146 10.86 -13.40 34.58
C VAL A 146 10.55 -14.55 33.59
N ASP A 147 9.33 -14.67 33.13
CA ASP A 147 8.90 -15.66 32.14
C ASP A 147 9.55 -15.47 30.75
N LYS A 148 10.18 -14.32 30.53
CA LYS A 148 10.90 -14.01 29.28
C LYS A 148 12.41 -14.28 29.35
N ILE A 149 12.92 -14.75 30.47
CA ILE A 149 14.33 -15.12 30.63
C ILE A 149 14.64 -16.31 29.72
N ILE A 150 15.72 -16.17 28.94
CA ILE A 150 16.23 -17.24 28.10
C ILE A 150 17.35 -17.91 28.85
N VAL A 151 17.01 -19.00 29.54
CA VAL A 151 17.92 -19.71 30.41
C VAL A 151 19.17 -20.20 29.67
N SER A 152 19.03 -20.71 28.46
CA SER A 152 20.15 -21.22 27.64
C SER A 152 21.21 -20.17 27.34
N GLU A 153 20.79 -18.97 26.90
CA GLU A 153 21.72 -17.88 26.59
C GLU A 153 22.28 -17.24 27.87
N SER A 154 21.48 -17.15 28.91
CA SER A 154 21.95 -16.66 30.22
C SER A 154 23.03 -17.56 30.81
N LEU A 155 22.84 -18.86 30.78
CA LEU A 155 23.87 -19.82 31.22
C LEU A 155 25.13 -19.76 30.36
N LYS A 156 24.99 -19.62 29.06
CA LYS A 156 26.11 -19.45 28.14
C LYS A 156 26.94 -18.20 28.47
N ASN A 157 26.30 -17.09 28.77
CA ASN A 157 26.98 -15.87 29.21
C ASN A 157 27.74 -16.09 30.50
N MET A 158 27.10 -16.74 31.49
CA MET A 158 27.73 -17.11 32.77
C MET A 158 28.97 -17.98 32.55
N TYR A 159 28.87 -19.07 31.75
CA TYR A 159 30.03 -19.93 31.46
C TYR A 159 31.13 -19.18 30.70
N THR A 160 30.76 -18.27 29.80
CA THR A 160 31.76 -17.44 29.10
C THR A 160 32.50 -16.50 30.05
N ARG A 161 31.83 -16.00 31.09
CA ARG A 161 32.40 -15.10 32.11
C ARG A 161 33.23 -15.86 33.14
N THR A 162 32.71 -16.97 33.67
CA THR A 162 33.33 -17.69 34.80
C THR A 162 34.36 -18.71 34.37
N GLY A 163 34.22 -19.32 33.19
CA GLY A 163 35.04 -20.44 32.75
C GLY A 163 34.92 -21.69 33.62
N SER A 164 33.89 -21.78 34.48
CA SER A 164 33.66 -22.82 35.49
C SER A 164 32.25 -23.40 35.32
N ASP A 165 32.10 -24.67 35.70
CA ASP A 165 30.80 -25.36 35.72
C ASP A 165 29.97 -25.04 36.99
N GLU A 166 30.53 -24.24 37.92
CA GLU A 166 29.78 -23.77 39.07
C GLU A 166 28.76 -22.71 38.70
N LEU A 167 27.56 -22.80 39.26
CA LEU A 167 26.41 -21.95 38.93
C LEU A 167 26.54 -20.62 39.70
N ASP A 168 27.18 -19.64 39.05
CA ASP A 168 27.36 -18.26 39.54
C ASP A 168 26.75 -17.26 38.57
N LEU A 169 25.40 -17.17 38.57
CA LEU A 169 24.63 -16.32 37.67
C LEU A 169 24.45 -14.93 38.27
N ILE A 170 24.92 -13.90 37.57
CA ILE A 170 24.70 -12.49 37.92
C ILE A 170 23.70 -11.84 36.98
N SER A 171 23.15 -10.67 37.35
CA SER A 171 22.17 -9.94 36.56
C SER A 171 22.61 -9.64 35.12
N ASP A 172 23.92 -9.41 34.92
CA ASP A 172 24.50 -9.07 33.61
C ASP A 172 24.58 -10.28 32.66
N ASP A 173 24.56 -11.51 33.23
CA ASP A 173 24.50 -12.74 32.45
C ASP A 173 23.07 -13.01 31.92
N ILE A 174 22.05 -12.45 32.59
CA ILE A 174 20.67 -12.76 32.32
C ILE A 174 20.24 -12.09 31.02
N VAL A 175 19.75 -12.92 30.09
CA VAL A 175 19.22 -12.51 28.79
C VAL A 175 17.72 -12.75 28.77
N VAL A 176 16.98 -11.73 28.38
CA VAL A 176 15.54 -11.84 28.23
C VAL A 176 15.15 -11.73 26.75
N LYS A 177 14.15 -12.48 26.35
CA LYS A 177 13.56 -12.35 25.01
C LYS A 177 13.04 -10.92 24.85
N ASN A 178 13.59 -10.20 23.89
CA ASN A 178 13.10 -8.86 23.57
C ASN A 178 11.69 -9.03 23.02
N SER A 179 10.68 -8.86 23.86
CA SER A 179 9.32 -8.72 23.38
C SER A 179 9.25 -7.38 22.70
N SER A 180 9.61 -7.33 21.43
CA SER A 180 9.10 -6.30 20.57
C SER A 180 7.59 -6.42 20.69
N HIS A 181 6.96 -5.52 21.44
CA HIS A 181 5.51 -5.33 21.33
C HIS A 181 5.30 -5.00 19.86
N ASN A 182 4.86 -5.98 19.08
CA ASN A 182 4.41 -5.78 17.73
C ASN A 182 3.25 -4.79 17.82
N SER A 183 3.59 -3.51 17.76
CA SER A 183 2.63 -2.44 17.92
C SER A 183 1.68 -2.53 16.73
N GLN A 184 0.44 -2.92 17.03
CA GLN A 184 -0.62 -2.96 16.03
C GLN A 184 -0.92 -1.54 15.57
N MET A 185 -0.99 -1.33 14.27
CA MET A 185 -1.27 -0.03 13.67
C MET A 185 -2.66 -0.01 13.04
N SER A 186 -3.39 1.08 13.24
CA SER A 186 -4.62 1.37 12.51
C SER A 186 -4.36 2.48 11.51
N THR A 187 -4.51 2.16 10.23
CA THR A 187 -4.29 3.08 9.12
C THR A 187 -5.61 3.36 8.42
N VAL A 188 -5.88 4.63 8.18
CA VAL A 188 -6.91 5.06 7.23
C VAL A 188 -6.21 5.61 5.99
N LEU A 189 -6.50 5.01 4.83
CA LEU A 189 -6.07 5.50 3.54
C LEU A 189 -7.20 6.33 2.93
N MET A 190 -6.94 7.62 2.73
CA MET A 190 -7.83 8.57 2.08
C MET A 190 -7.43 8.76 0.63
N ILE A 191 -8.36 8.54 -0.31
CA ILE A 191 -8.13 8.71 -1.74
C ILE A 191 -9.05 9.81 -2.27
N ASP A 192 -8.45 10.83 -2.85
CA ASP A 192 -9.17 11.88 -3.55
C ASP A 192 -9.79 11.33 -4.85
N ILE A 193 -11.09 11.56 -5.04
CA ILE A 193 -11.83 11.19 -6.26
C ILE A 193 -12.44 12.42 -6.95
N SER A 194 -11.93 13.60 -6.63
CA SER A 194 -12.36 14.85 -7.25
C SER A 194 -11.94 14.92 -8.71
N HIS A 195 -12.60 15.80 -9.45
CA HIS A 195 -12.40 15.93 -10.90
C HIS A 195 -10.95 16.24 -11.30
N SER A 196 -10.21 16.94 -10.45
CA SER A 196 -8.79 17.27 -10.68
C SER A 196 -7.87 16.06 -10.78
N MET A 197 -8.29 14.90 -10.26
CA MET A 197 -7.52 13.65 -10.35
C MET A 197 -7.43 13.06 -11.77
N ILE A 198 -8.16 13.61 -12.75
CA ILE A 198 -8.09 13.23 -14.18
C ILE A 198 -7.95 14.44 -15.12
N LEU A 199 -7.68 15.65 -14.56
CA LEU A 199 -7.52 16.85 -15.38
C LEU A 199 -6.18 16.88 -16.10
N TYR A 200 -6.14 17.66 -17.19
CA TYR A 200 -4.93 17.94 -17.96
C TYR A 200 -4.29 16.74 -18.66
N GLY A 201 -5.09 15.69 -18.95
CA GLY A 201 -4.60 14.49 -19.63
C GLY A 201 -3.76 13.55 -18.73
N GLU A 202 -3.66 13.83 -17.44
CA GLU A 202 -2.99 12.96 -16.46
C GLU A 202 -4.02 12.10 -15.71
N ASP A 203 -3.89 10.78 -15.81
CA ASP A 203 -4.64 9.83 -14.98
C ASP A 203 -3.91 9.62 -13.65
N ARG A 204 -4.33 10.33 -12.60
CA ARG A 204 -3.79 10.23 -11.24
C ARG A 204 -4.50 9.19 -10.39
N ILE A 205 -5.73 8.83 -10.77
CA ILE A 205 -6.53 7.88 -9.98
C ILE A 205 -6.05 6.44 -10.15
N THR A 206 -5.59 6.03 -11.33
CA THR A 206 -5.11 4.66 -11.55
C THR A 206 -3.85 4.33 -10.74
N PRO A 207 -2.80 5.17 -10.68
CA PRO A 207 -1.70 4.98 -9.74
C PRO A 207 -2.14 4.94 -8.29
N ALA A 208 -3.05 5.83 -7.86
CA ALA A 208 -3.59 5.81 -6.50
C ALA A 208 -4.30 4.50 -6.17
N LYS A 209 -5.12 3.96 -7.09
CA LYS A 209 -5.74 2.63 -6.95
C LYS A 209 -4.71 1.52 -6.82
N LYS A 210 -3.69 1.50 -7.69
CA LYS A 210 -2.63 0.49 -7.67
C LYS A 210 -1.89 0.49 -6.33
N VAL A 211 -1.54 1.67 -5.83
CA VAL A 211 -0.87 1.82 -4.53
C VAL A 211 -1.78 1.36 -3.38
N ALA A 212 -3.06 1.73 -3.40
CA ALA A 212 -4.02 1.30 -2.40
C ALA A 212 -4.18 -0.23 -2.37
N MET A 213 -4.25 -0.86 -3.54
CA MET A 213 -4.31 -2.33 -3.67
C MET A 213 -3.03 -3.01 -3.17
N ALA A 214 -1.86 -2.45 -3.49
CA ALA A 214 -0.58 -2.97 -3.05
C ALA A 214 -0.40 -2.86 -1.53
N LEU A 215 -0.75 -1.70 -0.95
CA LEU A 215 -0.70 -1.48 0.50
C LEU A 215 -1.66 -2.43 1.24
N ALA A 216 -2.85 -2.62 0.71
CA ALA A 216 -3.83 -3.54 1.28
C ALA A 216 -3.32 -5.00 1.27
N GLU A 217 -2.76 -5.47 0.16
CA GLU A 217 -2.20 -6.82 0.07
C GLU A 217 -0.99 -6.98 1.00
N LEU A 218 -0.13 -5.96 1.11
CA LEU A 218 1.00 -5.95 2.04
C LEU A 218 0.53 -6.10 3.49
N ILE A 219 -0.46 -5.30 3.91
CA ILE A 219 -0.97 -5.35 5.29
C ILE A 219 -1.60 -6.70 5.57
N ILE A 220 -2.45 -7.21 4.68
CA ILE A 220 -3.13 -8.50 4.85
C ILE A 220 -2.12 -9.65 4.94
N THR A 221 -1.03 -9.63 4.15
CA THR A 221 -0.09 -10.74 4.07
C THR A 221 1.03 -10.65 5.08
N ARG A 222 1.58 -9.46 5.32
CA ARG A 222 2.78 -9.27 6.16
C ARG A 222 2.47 -8.74 7.57
N TYR A 223 1.37 -8.00 7.73
CA TYR A 223 1.00 -7.38 9.00
C TYR A 223 -0.46 -7.68 9.40
N PRO A 224 -0.82 -8.95 9.60
CA PRO A 224 -2.23 -9.36 9.78
C PRO A 224 -2.89 -8.81 11.05
N LYS A 225 -2.11 -8.26 11.99
CA LYS A 225 -2.62 -7.59 13.20
C LYS A 225 -2.89 -6.09 12.99
N ASP A 226 -2.39 -5.50 11.90
CA ASP A 226 -2.66 -4.12 11.54
C ASP A 226 -4.02 -4.00 10.83
N THR A 227 -4.65 -2.85 10.92
CA THR A 227 -5.93 -2.61 10.24
C THR A 227 -5.78 -1.52 9.19
N LEU A 228 -6.41 -1.72 8.03
CA LEU A 228 -6.51 -0.74 6.97
C LEU A 228 -7.98 -0.50 6.66
N ASP A 229 -8.42 0.74 6.83
CA ASP A 229 -9.70 1.22 6.34
C ASP A 229 -9.45 2.18 5.17
N ILE A 230 -10.26 2.07 4.13
CA ILE A 230 -10.13 2.89 2.93
C ILE A 230 -11.35 3.78 2.82
N LEU A 231 -11.11 5.05 2.62
CA LEU A 231 -12.17 6.00 2.31
C LEU A 231 -11.82 6.82 1.06
N VAL A 232 -12.84 7.23 0.37
CA VAL A 232 -12.74 8.17 -0.74
C VAL A 232 -13.41 9.47 -0.36
N PHE A 233 -12.91 10.57 -0.89
CA PHE A 233 -13.50 11.89 -0.66
C PHE A 233 -13.56 12.71 -1.95
N GLY A 234 -14.67 13.41 -2.10
CA GLY A 234 -14.99 14.34 -3.15
C GLY A 234 -15.81 15.47 -2.52
N ASN A 235 -17.06 15.68 -2.88
CA ASN A 235 -17.96 16.60 -2.16
C ASN A 235 -18.22 16.12 -0.73
N ASP A 236 -18.40 14.81 -0.57
CA ASP A 236 -18.52 14.11 0.71
C ASP A 236 -17.44 13.02 0.81
N ALA A 237 -17.35 12.41 2.01
CA ALA A 237 -16.46 11.29 2.25
C ALA A 237 -17.26 10.02 2.54
N LYS A 238 -16.79 8.89 2.04
CA LYS A 238 -17.40 7.57 2.30
C LYS A 238 -16.34 6.48 2.45
N ILE A 239 -16.61 5.54 3.33
CA ILE A 239 -15.81 4.32 3.46
C ILE A 239 -16.13 3.41 2.27
N ILE A 240 -15.10 2.80 1.71
CA ILE A 240 -15.25 1.81 0.65
C ILE A 240 -14.61 0.49 1.09
N PRO A 241 -15.25 -0.65 0.83
CA PRO A 241 -14.63 -1.94 1.04
C PRO A 241 -13.51 -2.16 0.02
N LEU A 242 -12.50 -2.95 0.41
CA LEU A 242 -11.34 -3.25 -0.42
C LEU A 242 -11.71 -3.79 -1.82
N LYS A 243 -12.78 -4.56 -1.93
CA LYS A 243 -13.28 -5.09 -3.20
C LYS A 243 -13.74 -4.01 -4.19
N GLN A 244 -14.03 -2.79 -3.74
CA GLN A 244 -14.43 -1.69 -4.61
C GLN A 244 -13.25 -0.90 -5.19
N LEU A 245 -12.02 -1.13 -4.71
CA LEU A 245 -10.84 -0.39 -5.21
C LEU A 245 -10.63 -0.47 -6.73
N PRO A 246 -10.72 -1.65 -7.37
CA PRO A 246 -10.55 -1.73 -8.82
C PRO A 246 -11.58 -0.89 -9.60
N TYR A 247 -12.79 -0.73 -9.06
CA TYR A 247 -13.91 -0.04 -9.69
C TYR A 247 -13.98 1.48 -9.39
N LEU A 248 -12.98 2.01 -8.68
CA LEU A 248 -12.96 3.45 -8.38
C LEU A 248 -12.90 4.28 -9.67
N LYS A 249 -13.86 5.18 -9.79
CA LYS A 249 -13.91 6.21 -10.84
C LYS A 249 -13.88 7.60 -10.20
N VAL A 250 -13.26 8.53 -10.89
CA VAL A 250 -13.34 9.96 -10.55
C VAL A 250 -14.72 10.45 -10.95
N GLY A 251 -15.30 11.32 -10.13
CA GLY A 251 -16.57 11.95 -10.42
C GLY A 251 -16.43 13.45 -10.63
N PRO A 252 -17.51 14.13 -11.01
CA PRO A 252 -17.55 15.58 -11.14
C PRO A 252 -17.62 16.25 -9.75
N TYR A 253 -16.73 15.84 -8.86
CA TYR A 253 -16.70 16.27 -7.47
C TYR A 253 -15.66 17.36 -7.24
N HIS A 254 -15.95 18.23 -6.28
CA HIS A 254 -14.96 19.11 -5.64
C HIS A 254 -14.23 18.36 -4.53
N THR A 255 -13.13 18.91 -4.05
CA THR A 255 -12.29 18.30 -3.01
C THR A 255 -12.67 18.79 -1.61
N ASN A 256 -13.43 18.00 -0.85
CA ASN A 256 -13.77 18.27 0.53
C ASN A 256 -12.85 17.52 1.49
N THR A 257 -11.63 18.00 1.64
CA THR A 257 -10.63 17.43 2.55
C THR A 257 -11.10 17.39 3.99
N VAL A 258 -11.90 18.39 4.41
CA VAL A 258 -12.44 18.47 5.78
C VAL A 258 -13.36 17.28 6.08
N ALA A 259 -14.28 16.95 5.17
CA ALA A 259 -15.17 15.79 5.34
C ALA A 259 -14.36 14.48 5.38
N GLY A 260 -13.34 14.34 4.51
CA GLY A 260 -12.45 13.20 4.52
C GLY A 260 -11.73 13.01 5.85
N LEU A 261 -11.12 14.08 6.36
CA LEU A 261 -10.39 14.06 7.63
C LEU A 261 -11.31 13.79 8.83
N GLN A 262 -12.51 14.38 8.84
CA GLN A 262 -13.49 14.13 9.90
C GLN A 262 -13.84 12.64 9.95
N LEU A 263 -14.21 12.05 8.82
CA LEU A 263 -14.54 10.63 8.73
C LEU A 263 -13.36 9.73 9.13
N ALA A 264 -12.13 10.06 8.67
CA ALA A 264 -10.93 9.32 9.01
C ALA A 264 -10.65 9.31 10.51
N MET A 265 -10.75 10.48 11.16
CA MET A 265 -10.59 10.58 12.62
C MET A 265 -11.68 9.81 13.38
N ASP A 266 -12.92 9.84 12.90
CA ASP A 266 -14.03 9.13 13.55
C ASP A 266 -13.88 7.60 13.43
N ILE A 267 -13.34 7.11 12.31
CA ILE A 267 -12.94 5.70 12.17
C ILE A 267 -11.86 5.36 13.18
N LEU A 268 -10.77 6.13 13.21
CA LEU A 268 -9.61 5.85 14.06
C LEU A 268 -9.91 5.98 15.56
N LYS A 269 -10.82 6.87 15.97
CA LYS A 269 -11.26 6.96 17.38
C LYS A 269 -11.87 5.65 17.88
N LYS A 270 -12.57 4.92 17.01
CA LYS A 270 -13.22 3.63 17.35
C LYS A 270 -12.25 2.44 17.41
N LYS A 271 -11.04 2.59 16.86
CA LYS A 271 -10.03 1.53 16.89
C LYS A 271 -9.33 1.47 18.24
N LYS A 272 -9.09 0.24 18.71
CA LYS A 272 -8.42 -0.02 20.01
C LYS A 272 -6.90 0.14 19.95
N ASN A 273 -6.32 0.08 18.76
CA ASN A 273 -4.87 0.17 18.57
C ASN A 273 -4.34 1.55 18.98
N ASN A 274 -3.24 1.59 19.70
CA ASN A 274 -2.63 2.85 20.17
C ASN A 274 -1.98 3.61 19.01
N ASN A 275 -1.35 2.90 18.06
CA ASN A 275 -0.73 3.52 16.90
C ASN A 275 -1.79 3.72 15.81
N LYS A 276 -1.96 4.96 15.41
CA LYS A 276 -2.96 5.39 14.43
C LYS A 276 -2.31 6.30 13.42
N GLN A 277 -2.70 6.21 12.15
CA GLN A 277 -2.23 7.15 11.13
C GLN A 277 -3.26 7.34 10.02
N ILE A 278 -3.14 8.47 9.33
CA ILE A 278 -3.85 8.77 8.10
C ILE A 278 -2.83 8.91 6.99
N LEU A 279 -3.03 8.19 5.88
CA LEU A 279 -2.32 8.37 4.62
C LEU A 279 -3.30 9.01 3.64
N MET A 280 -2.97 10.14 3.06
CA MET A 280 -3.84 10.89 2.15
C MET A 280 -3.19 11.03 0.80
N ILE A 281 -3.88 10.57 -0.24
CA ILE A 281 -3.48 10.72 -1.64
C ILE A 281 -4.40 11.75 -2.29
N THR A 282 -3.85 12.85 -2.78
CA THR A 282 -4.60 13.98 -3.35
C THR A 282 -3.74 14.77 -4.34
N ASP A 283 -4.36 15.58 -5.17
CA ASP A 283 -3.65 16.61 -5.95
C ASP A 283 -3.38 17.90 -5.13
N GLY A 284 -3.90 17.97 -3.90
CA GLY A 284 -3.59 19.00 -2.91
C GLY A 284 -4.51 20.22 -2.89
N LYS A 285 -5.54 20.33 -3.73
CA LYS A 285 -6.40 21.51 -3.80
C LYS A 285 -7.75 21.31 -3.11
N PRO A 286 -7.93 21.71 -1.83
CA PRO A 286 -9.25 21.72 -1.22
C PRO A 286 -10.11 22.81 -1.84
N SER A 287 -11.30 22.47 -2.30
CA SER A 287 -12.18 23.37 -3.04
C SER A 287 -13.65 23.34 -2.60
N CYS A 288 -13.96 22.57 -1.55
CA CYS A 288 -15.33 22.39 -1.07
C CYS A 288 -15.39 22.26 0.46
N LEU A 289 -16.46 22.81 1.04
CA LEU A 289 -16.85 22.62 2.45
C LEU A 289 -18.35 22.32 2.51
N ARG A 290 -18.76 21.44 3.40
CA ARG A 290 -20.15 21.28 3.79
C ARG A 290 -20.48 22.27 4.90
N LEU A 291 -21.52 23.06 4.73
CA LEU A 291 -22.01 24.04 5.70
C LEU A 291 -22.99 23.38 6.69
N SER A 292 -23.29 24.07 7.79
CA SER A 292 -24.19 23.60 8.85
C SER A 292 -25.63 23.37 8.37
N ASP A 293 -26.06 24.09 7.35
CA ASP A 293 -27.37 23.94 6.70
C ASP A 293 -27.44 22.76 5.72
N GLY A 294 -26.33 22.02 5.53
CA GLY A 294 -26.20 20.89 4.62
C GLY A 294 -25.81 21.29 3.19
N SER A 295 -25.77 22.56 2.86
CA SER A 295 -25.32 23.06 1.55
C SER A 295 -23.80 22.97 1.41
N TYR A 296 -23.30 23.14 0.16
CA TYR A 296 -21.86 23.11 -0.12
C TYR A 296 -21.36 24.48 -0.52
N TYR A 297 -20.38 24.99 0.22
CA TYR A 297 -19.56 26.10 -0.21
C TYR A 297 -18.46 25.60 -1.11
N LYS A 298 -18.39 26.09 -2.34
CA LYS A 298 -17.45 25.63 -3.39
C LYS A 298 -16.67 26.83 -3.93
N ASN A 299 -15.36 26.66 -4.07
CA ASN A 299 -14.50 27.64 -4.72
C ASN A 299 -13.44 26.93 -5.56
N SER A 300 -13.54 27.04 -6.88
CA SER A 300 -12.60 26.47 -7.84
C SER A 300 -11.48 27.44 -8.25
N ALA A 301 -11.56 28.71 -7.87
CA ALA A 301 -10.62 29.75 -8.23
C ALA A 301 -9.51 29.88 -7.16
N GLY A 302 -8.49 29.01 -7.21
CA GLY A 302 -7.35 29.06 -6.31
C GLY A 302 -7.61 28.43 -4.92
N LEU A 303 -6.76 28.77 -3.95
CA LEU A 303 -6.88 28.34 -2.56
C LEU A 303 -7.70 29.39 -1.76
N ASP A 304 -8.86 28.96 -1.28
CA ASP A 304 -9.75 29.80 -0.49
C ASP A 304 -9.37 29.78 1.00
N PRO A 305 -9.13 30.94 1.64
CA PRO A 305 -8.79 31.01 3.06
C PRO A 305 -9.82 30.37 3.99
N LYS A 306 -11.12 30.45 3.65
CA LYS A 306 -12.19 29.83 4.45
C LYS A 306 -12.06 28.31 4.44
N ILE A 307 -11.73 27.71 3.28
CA ILE A 307 -11.56 26.25 3.12
C ILE A 307 -10.24 25.81 3.76
N THR A 308 -9.14 26.50 3.44
CA THR A 308 -7.79 26.10 3.92
C THR A 308 -7.67 26.22 5.44
N ASN A 309 -8.24 27.25 6.05
CA ASN A 309 -8.26 27.40 7.52
C ASN A 309 -9.01 26.24 8.20
N GLN A 310 -10.11 25.76 7.62
CA GLN A 310 -10.80 24.58 8.14
C GLN A 310 -9.95 23.32 8.00
N CYS A 311 -9.23 23.15 6.89
CA CYS A 311 -8.27 22.05 6.75
C CYS A 311 -7.18 22.08 7.81
N TYR A 312 -6.60 23.26 8.10
CA TYR A 312 -5.61 23.43 9.17
C TYR A 312 -6.20 23.14 10.56
N ASN A 313 -7.45 23.53 10.82
CA ASN A 313 -8.13 23.21 12.07
C ASN A 313 -8.29 21.70 12.25
N MET A 314 -8.68 20.96 11.18
CA MET A 314 -8.76 19.49 11.20
C MET A 314 -7.39 18.85 11.42
N ALA A 315 -6.34 19.37 10.77
CA ALA A 315 -4.97 18.92 10.98
C ALA A 315 -4.52 19.06 12.45
N LYS A 316 -4.82 20.21 13.07
CA LYS A 316 -4.55 20.46 14.51
C LYS A 316 -5.38 19.52 15.41
N GLN A 317 -6.63 19.22 15.06
CA GLN A 317 -7.44 18.24 15.80
C GLN A 317 -6.85 16.83 15.73
N ALA A 318 -6.44 16.38 14.55
CA ALA A 318 -5.75 15.11 14.39
C ALA A 318 -4.47 15.03 15.22
N LYS A 319 -3.68 16.13 15.28
CA LYS A 319 -2.50 16.23 16.14
C LYS A 319 -2.84 16.06 17.62
N LYS A 320 -3.91 16.72 18.11
CA LYS A 320 -4.37 16.54 19.50
C LYS A 320 -4.76 15.10 19.82
N LEU A 321 -5.28 14.38 18.83
CA LEU A 321 -5.62 12.95 18.93
C LEU A 321 -4.41 12.04 18.75
N LYS A 322 -3.20 12.57 18.57
CA LYS A 322 -1.97 11.84 18.26
C LYS A 322 -2.06 11.00 16.98
N ILE A 323 -2.79 11.49 15.99
CA ILE A 323 -2.96 10.87 14.68
C ILE A 323 -2.10 11.65 13.67
N PRO A 324 -0.91 11.16 13.29
CA PRO A 324 -0.13 11.77 12.22
C PRO A 324 -0.83 11.60 10.87
N ILE A 325 -0.74 12.65 10.05
CA ILE A 325 -1.23 12.65 8.68
C ILE A 325 -0.02 12.72 7.76
N THR A 326 0.11 11.74 6.87
CA THR A 326 1.07 11.80 5.77
C THR A 326 0.32 12.08 4.49
N THR A 327 0.65 13.18 3.83
CA THR A 327 0.04 13.61 2.57
C THR A 327 0.96 13.29 1.40
N PHE A 328 0.46 12.54 0.44
CA PHE A 328 1.10 12.24 -0.84
C PHE A 328 0.43 13.08 -1.91
N MET A 329 1.12 14.13 -2.31
CA MET A 329 0.64 15.08 -3.30
C MET A 329 1.15 14.71 -4.69
N ILE A 330 0.22 14.48 -5.61
CA ILE A 330 0.51 14.05 -7.00
C ILE A 330 0.51 15.25 -7.97
N ALA A 331 0.62 16.47 -7.49
CA ALA A 331 0.64 17.64 -8.34
C ALA A 331 1.96 18.41 -8.20
N ARG A 332 2.36 19.10 -9.26
CA ARG A 332 3.61 19.89 -9.30
C ARG A 332 3.40 21.39 -9.04
N ASP A 333 2.17 21.80 -8.72
CA ASP A 333 1.83 23.20 -8.49
C ASP A 333 2.46 23.73 -7.19
N VAL A 334 3.24 24.81 -7.29
CA VAL A 334 4.01 25.41 -6.19
C VAL A 334 3.09 25.97 -5.11
N TYR A 335 1.94 26.57 -5.48
CA TYR A 335 0.99 27.12 -4.51
C TYR A 335 0.33 26.03 -3.68
N LEU A 336 -0.02 24.90 -4.33
CA LEU A 336 -0.57 23.74 -3.65
C LEU A 336 0.48 23.08 -2.76
N GLN A 337 1.75 23.03 -3.20
CA GLN A 337 2.85 22.53 -2.35
C GLN A 337 3.02 23.36 -1.07
N HIS A 338 2.87 24.68 -1.17
CA HIS A 338 2.91 25.55 0.01
C HIS A 338 1.78 25.22 0.99
N PHE A 339 0.53 25.10 0.49
CA PHE A 339 -0.61 24.68 1.31
C PHE A 339 -0.37 23.35 2.01
N VAL A 340 0.06 22.32 1.27
CA VAL A 340 0.29 20.97 1.82
C VAL A 340 1.42 20.99 2.86
N ARG A 341 2.45 21.81 2.68
CA ARG A 341 3.53 21.99 3.65
C ARG A 341 3.01 22.59 4.96
N GLU A 342 2.23 23.66 4.89
CA GLU A 342 1.63 24.29 6.07
C GLU A 342 0.62 23.36 6.77
N PHE A 343 -0.13 22.57 5.99
CA PHE A 343 -1.03 21.56 6.52
C PHE A 343 -0.26 20.46 7.29
N ALA A 344 0.84 19.96 6.73
CA ALA A 344 1.69 18.97 7.41
C ALA A 344 2.32 19.55 8.69
N LYS A 345 2.79 20.81 8.68
CA LYS A 345 3.29 21.50 9.89
C LYS A 345 2.20 21.62 10.96
N ALA A 346 0.96 21.96 10.59
CA ALA A 346 -0.15 22.10 11.52
C ALA A 346 -0.47 20.78 12.25
N ASN A 347 -0.34 19.66 11.56
CA ASN A 347 -0.52 18.31 12.12
C ASN A 347 0.75 17.79 12.83
N GLY A 348 1.94 18.23 12.42
CA GLY A 348 3.23 17.61 12.79
C GLY A 348 3.47 16.31 12.04
N GLY A 349 2.78 16.10 10.92
CA GLY A 349 2.92 14.97 10.02
C GLY A 349 3.94 15.22 8.90
N LYS A 350 3.76 14.51 7.78
CA LYS A 350 4.68 14.56 6.63
C LYS A 350 3.95 14.95 5.36
N ALA A 351 4.69 15.54 4.41
CA ALA A 351 4.22 15.81 3.06
C ALA A 351 5.25 15.31 2.07
N PHE A 352 4.81 14.50 1.14
CA PHE A 352 5.61 14.01 0.02
C PHE A 352 5.04 14.56 -1.28
N TYR A 353 5.94 15.05 -2.12
CA TYR A 353 5.62 15.56 -3.44
C TYR A 353 6.19 14.57 -4.45
N THR A 354 5.33 13.84 -5.12
CA THR A 354 5.74 12.73 -5.96
C THR A 354 5.09 12.80 -7.33
N GLY A 355 5.82 12.31 -8.33
CA GLY A 355 5.20 11.91 -9.59
C GLY A 355 4.45 10.57 -9.42
N LEU A 356 3.77 10.17 -10.47
CA LEU A 356 2.97 8.94 -10.47
C LEU A 356 3.81 7.67 -10.25
N ASP A 357 5.08 7.69 -10.70
CA ASP A 357 5.95 6.51 -10.70
C ASP A 357 6.50 6.13 -9.32
N ASN A 358 6.71 7.11 -8.42
CA ASN A 358 7.36 6.88 -7.13
C ASN A 358 6.37 6.86 -5.94
N LEU A 359 5.07 7.03 -6.20
CA LEU A 359 4.04 7.12 -5.17
C LEU A 359 4.03 5.89 -4.26
N GLY A 360 4.13 4.70 -4.84
CA GLY A 360 4.07 3.44 -4.09
C GLY A 360 5.25 3.25 -3.14
N GLU A 361 6.46 3.58 -3.59
CA GLU A 361 7.67 3.48 -2.79
C GLU A 361 7.61 4.40 -1.56
N MET A 362 7.23 5.66 -1.77
CA MET A 362 7.11 6.64 -0.70
C MET A 362 6.07 6.27 0.35
N ILE A 363 4.91 5.77 -0.07
CA ILE A 363 3.85 5.33 0.85
C ILE A 363 4.33 4.14 1.68
N PHE A 364 5.03 3.20 1.08
CA PHE A 364 5.54 2.04 1.77
C PHE A 364 6.62 2.41 2.81
N GLU A 365 7.61 3.22 2.41
CA GLU A 365 8.66 3.67 3.33
C GLU A 365 8.09 4.44 4.52
N ASP A 366 7.10 5.29 4.28
CA ASP A 366 6.42 6.01 5.35
C ASP A 366 5.63 5.07 6.26
N TYR A 367 4.90 4.11 5.69
CA TYR A 367 4.16 3.11 6.45
C TYR A 367 5.08 2.29 7.36
N GLU A 368 6.19 1.75 6.84
CA GLU A 368 7.16 1.00 7.65
C GLU A 368 7.84 1.88 8.71
N SER A 369 8.23 3.10 8.35
CA SER A 369 8.85 4.05 9.28
C SER A 369 7.93 4.39 10.45
N ASN A 370 6.66 4.66 10.18
CA ASN A 370 5.68 5.01 11.21
C ASN A 370 5.34 3.80 12.09
N ARG A 371 5.34 2.59 11.53
CA ARG A 371 5.12 1.34 12.27
C ARG A 371 6.26 1.06 13.27
N LYS A 372 7.48 1.43 12.94
CA LYS A 372 8.68 1.24 13.80
C LYS A 372 8.83 2.33 14.88
N ARG A 373 8.10 3.44 14.78
CA ARG A 373 8.13 4.49 15.80
C ARG A 373 7.48 3.99 17.08
N LYS A 374 8.24 4.00 18.17
CA LYS A 374 7.67 3.92 19.52
C LYS A 374 7.02 5.27 19.83
N ILE A 375 5.72 5.29 20.09
CA ILE A 375 5.00 6.46 20.61
C ILE A 375 5.15 6.48 22.13
#